data_5dbcd6ca67777c257632d9ac2e502599
#
_entry.id   5dbcd6ca67777c257632d9ac2e502599
#
_cell.length_a   1.000
_cell.length_b   1.000
_cell.length_c   1.000
_cell.angle_alpha   90.00
_cell.angle_beta   90.00
_cell.angle_gamma   90.00
#
_symmetry.space_group_name_H-M   'P 1'
#
loop_
_entity.id
_entity.type
_entity.pdbx_description
1 polymer ?
#
loop_
_entity_poly.entity_id
_entity_poly.type
_entity_poly.pdbx_seq_one_letter_code
_entity_poly.pdbx_strand_id
1 'polypeptide(L)'
;MVGGIRNPVLSEEIPGHPGVRLLTLHSPALRRRGDVTLYLPAAAGDRPLPLLILLHGVYGSHWNWWALGNLPGIAREMLAAGEIVPFAVAMPSDGLWSDGSGYVTHKGFDAESWIVDDVPACVRELFPQVETQKVFLAGLSMGGFGALRIGAKHASRVAGISAHSAVTRLADLRGFVQDSIAEDLAEERSDARILYWMRQNRLRLPPIRFDCGTEDSLLAGNRELHASLLRARIPHEYAEHPGGHDWAYWQQHVRTTLRFVSQIASGAAAR
;
A
#
# COMPACT_ATOMS: atom_id res chain seq x y z
N MET A 1 6.58 -12.86 21.01
CA MET A 1 6.12 -12.86 19.59
C MET A 1 4.63 -12.57 19.60
N VAL A 2 4.22 -11.53 18.90
CA VAL A 2 2.83 -11.06 18.87
C VAL A 2 2.04 -11.91 17.88
N GLY A 3 0.87 -12.44 18.30
CA GLY A 3 -0.16 -12.92 17.37
C GLY A 3 0.14 -14.18 16.53
N GLY A 4 1.10 -15.02 16.90
CA GLY A 4 1.38 -16.26 16.14
C GLY A 4 2.37 -16.10 14.98
N ILE A 5 2.95 -14.92 14.78
CA ILE A 5 4.09 -14.70 13.87
C ILE A 5 5.27 -15.58 14.34
N ARG A 6 5.91 -16.29 13.41
CA ARG A 6 7.01 -17.20 13.75
C ARG A 6 8.22 -16.98 12.85
N ASN A 7 9.40 -17.16 13.44
CA ASN A 7 10.68 -17.22 12.74
C ASN A 7 10.93 -16.04 11.79
N PRO A 8 10.85 -14.78 12.25
CA PRO A 8 11.22 -13.65 11.41
C PRO A 8 12.73 -13.73 11.14
N VAL A 9 13.10 -13.69 9.87
CA VAL A 9 14.48 -13.61 9.39
C VAL A 9 14.67 -12.27 8.73
N LEU A 10 15.44 -11.39 9.35
CA LEU A 10 15.77 -10.06 8.86
C LEU A 10 17.21 -10.05 8.36
N SER A 11 17.42 -9.56 7.13
CA SER A 11 18.76 -9.37 6.59
C SER A 11 19.47 -8.18 7.25
N GLU A 12 20.80 -8.15 7.13
CA GLU A 12 21.55 -6.89 7.20
C GLU A 12 21.10 -5.93 6.09
N GLU A 13 21.57 -4.69 6.13
CA GLU A 13 21.34 -3.76 5.03
C GLU A 13 21.91 -4.31 3.72
N ILE A 14 21.16 -4.17 2.64
CA ILE A 14 21.58 -4.65 1.33
C ILE A 14 22.76 -3.79 0.84
N PRO A 15 23.91 -4.38 0.51
CA PRO A 15 25.08 -3.65 0.01
C PRO A 15 24.71 -2.71 -1.16
N GLY A 16 25.11 -1.45 -1.08
CA GLY A 16 24.79 -0.42 -2.06
C GLY A 16 23.38 0.20 -1.95
N HIS A 17 22.54 -0.30 -1.03
CA HIS A 17 21.19 0.19 -0.81
C HIS A 17 20.94 0.57 0.66
N PRO A 18 21.48 1.71 1.14
CA PRO A 18 21.34 2.11 2.53
C PRO A 18 19.90 2.17 3.00
N GLY A 19 19.62 1.61 4.17
CA GLY A 19 18.29 1.51 4.77
C GLY A 19 17.41 0.40 4.22
N VAL A 20 17.84 -0.35 3.19
CA VAL A 20 17.06 -1.48 2.63
C VAL A 20 17.41 -2.77 3.34
N ARG A 21 16.38 -3.48 3.83
CA ARG A 21 16.47 -4.80 4.45
C ARG A 21 15.39 -5.73 3.90
N LEU A 22 15.68 -7.02 3.87
CA LEU A 22 14.72 -8.05 3.49
C LEU A 22 14.26 -8.80 4.74
N LEU A 23 12.96 -9.01 4.84
CA LEU A 23 12.33 -9.71 5.94
C LEU A 23 11.50 -10.86 5.38
N THR A 24 11.70 -12.07 5.89
CA THR A 24 10.84 -13.23 5.67
C THR A 24 10.31 -13.72 7.01
N LEU A 25 9.01 -13.97 7.11
CA LEU A 25 8.38 -14.48 8.32
C LEU A 25 7.27 -15.48 8.01
N HIS A 26 6.94 -16.33 8.98
CA HIS A 26 5.72 -17.15 8.88
C HIS A 26 4.53 -16.35 9.40
N SER A 27 3.64 -15.99 8.50
CA SER A 27 2.42 -15.24 8.80
C SER A 27 1.29 -16.19 9.18
N PRO A 28 0.59 -15.97 10.31
CA PRO A 28 -0.63 -16.69 10.64
C PRO A 28 -1.77 -16.39 9.67
N ALA A 29 -1.88 -15.16 9.18
CA ALA A 29 -2.90 -14.78 8.20
C ALA A 29 -2.69 -15.50 6.87
N LEU A 30 -1.47 -15.52 6.34
CA LEU A 30 -1.15 -16.24 5.10
C LEU A 30 -1.08 -17.75 5.27
N ARG A 31 -0.93 -18.28 6.52
CA ARG A 31 -0.65 -19.69 6.83
C ARG A 31 0.60 -20.23 6.12
N ARG A 32 1.51 -19.36 5.74
CA ARG A 32 2.77 -19.63 5.02
C ARG A 32 3.77 -18.53 5.28
N ARG A 33 4.96 -18.64 4.68
CA ARG A 33 5.92 -17.55 4.70
C ARG A 33 5.45 -16.41 3.80
N GLY A 34 5.69 -15.18 4.25
CA GLY A 34 5.53 -13.95 3.49
C GLY A 34 6.81 -13.14 3.55
N ASP A 35 7.05 -12.36 2.52
CA ASP A 35 8.25 -11.56 2.35
C ASP A 35 7.90 -10.07 2.32
N VAL A 36 8.79 -9.27 2.91
CA VAL A 36 8.67 -7.80 2.96
C VAL A 36 10.04 -7.19 2.67
N THR A 37 10.10 -6.24 1.75
CA THR A 37 11.25 -5.33 1.68
C THR A 37 10.96 -4.14 2.58
N LEU A 38 11.90 -3.81 3.46
CA LEU A 38 11.83 -2.67 4.38
C LEU A 38 12.78 -1.58 3.91
N TYR A 39 12.35 -0.34 3.95
CA TYR A 39 13.21 0.83 3.86
C TYR A 39 13.09 1.64 5.14
N LEU A 40 14.21 1.84 5.80
CA LEU A 40 14.35 2.58 7.05
C LEU A 40 15.39 3.68 6.82
N PRO A 41 14.99 4.95 6.78
CA PRO A 41 15.94 6.05 6.60
C PRO A 41 16.91 6.16 7.79
N ALA A 42 18.15 6.54 7.51
CA ALA A 42 19.26 6.54 8.48
C ALA A 42 19.10 7.52 9.66
N ALA A 43 18.18 8.46 9.60
CA ALA A 43 18.02 9.47 10.68
C ALA A 43 16.55 9.84 10.84
N ALA A 44 16.03 9.50 12.00
CA ALA A 44 14.69 9.91 12.41
C ALA A 44 14.70 10.89 13.60
N GLY A 45 15.84 11.17 14.21
CA GLY A 45 15.87 11.83 15.51
C GLY A 45 15.11 11.01 16.57
N ASP A 46 14.59 11.69 17.60
CA ASP A 46 13.87 11.03 18.71
C ASP A 46 12.37 10.80 18.43
N ARG A 47 11.88 11.16 17.24
CA ARG A 47 10.45 10.98 16.90
C ARG A 47 10.22 9.60 16.32
N PRO A 48 9.09 8.92 16.70
CA PRO A 48 8.69 7.70 16.06
C PRO A 48 8.54 7.89 14.54
N LEU A 49 9.02 6.90 13.76
CA LEU A 49 8.88 6.90 12.32
C LEU A 49 7.47 6.47 11.93
N PRO A 50 6.69 7.26 11.22
CA PRO A 50 5.45 6.78 10.61
C PRO A 50 5.72 5.60 9.67
N LEU A 51 4.78 4.67 9.54
CA LEU A 51 4.88 3.53 8.64
C LEU A 51 4.01 3.73 7.40
N LEU A 52 4.64 3.70 6.23
CA LEU A 52 3.97 3.54 4.95
C LEU A 52 4.04 2.06 4.53
N ILE A 53 2.88 1.43 4.28
CA ILE A 53 2.81 0.12 3.63
C ILE A 53 2.49 0.37 2.16
N LEU A 54 3.38 -0.07 1.26
CA LEU A 54 3.33 0.22 -0.16
C LEU A 54 3.15 -1.07 -0.97
N LEU A 55 1.98 -1.20 -1.59
CA LEU A 55 1.50 -2.42 -2.23
C LEU A 55 1.85 -2.45 -3.73
N HIS A 56 2.29 -3.61 -4.22
CA HIS A 56 2.62 -3.84 -5.63
C HIS A 56 1.39 -4.23 -6.46
N GLY A 57 1.53 -4.24 -7.78
CA GLY A 57 0.53 -4.71 -8.74
C GLY A 57 0.64 -6.21 -9.04
N VAL A 58 -0.23 -6.73 -9.93
CA VAL A 58 -0.19 -8.12 -10.40
C VAL A 58 1.18 -8.49 -10.98
N TYR A 59 1.51 -9.77 -10.94
CA TYR A 59 2.78 -10.44 -11.24
C TYR A 59 3.95 -9.94 -10.39
N GLY A 60 3.66 -9.08 -9.38
CA GLY A 60 4.68 -8.48 -8.55
C GLY A 60 4.95 -9.22 -7.25
N SER A 61 5.87 -8.67 -6.48
CA SER A 61 6.20 -9.11 -5.13
C SER A 61 6.84 -7.97 -4.32
N HIS A 62 7.29 -8.25 -3.12
CA HIS A 62 7.90 -7.31 -2.17
C HIS A 62 9.07 -6.46 -2.73
N TRP A 63 9.74 -6.94 -3.75
CA TRP A 63 10.92 -6.28 -4.34
C TRP A 63 10.59 -5.24 -5.43
N ASN A 64 9.37 -5.23 -5.97
CA ASN A 64 9.02 -4.42 -7.14
C ASN A 64 9.24 -2.91 -6.91
N TRP A 65 8.72 -2.37 -5.83
CA TRP A 65 8.88 -0.96 -5.52
C TRP A 65 10.34 -0.58 -5.22
N TRP A 66 11.10 -1.50 -4.64
CA TRP A 66 12.52 -1.30 -4.42
C TRP A 66 13.32 -1.36 -5.72
N ALA A 67 13.22 -2.47 -6.46
CA ALA A 67 14.10 -2.75 -7.60
C ALA A 67 13.64 -2.06 -8.90
N LEU A 68 12.34 -2.10 -9.21
CA LEU A 68 11.78 -1.46 -10.40
C LEU A 68 11.35 -0.02 -10.12
N GLY A 69 10.79 0.24 -8.96
CA GLY A 69 10.31 1.56 -8.54
C GLY A 69 11.39 2.50 -8.04
N ASN A 70 12.60 2.01 -7.74
CA ASN A 70 13.68 2.79 -7.11
C ASN A 70 13.23 3.62 -5.90
N LEU A 71 12.22 3.13 -5.16
CA LEU A 71 11.63 3.89 -4.05
C LEU A 71 12.66 4.38 -3.01
N PRO A 72 13.62 3.55 -2.53
CA PRO A 72 14.60 4.02 -1.54
C PRO A 72 15.51 5.12 -2.09
N GLY A 73 15.85 5.08 -3.38
CA GLY A 73 16.62 6.13 -4.05
C GLY A 73 15.85 7.45 -4.09
N ILE A 74 14.60 7.38 -4.54
CA ILE A 74 13.68 8.53 -4.59
C ILE A 74 13.46 9.12 -3.19
N ALA A 75 13.19 8.27 -2.19
CA ALA A 75 12.95 8.73 -0.83
C ALA A 75 14.19 9.42 -0.23
N ARG A 76 15.40 8.87 -0.44
CA ARG A 76 16.65 9.52 0.00
C ARG A 76 16.89 10.87 -0.66
N GLU A 77 16.66 10.97 -1.97
CA GLU A 77 16.76 12.23 -2.70
C GLU A 77 15.83 13.30 -2.11
N MET A 78 14.55 12.94 -1.91
CA MET A 78 13.55 13.86 -1.37
C MET A 78 13.84 14.25 0.10
N LEU A 79 14.35 13.30 0.91
CA LEU A 79 14.81 13.60 2.29
C LEU A 79 15.98 14.58 2.29
N ALA A 80 16.99 14.36 1.43
CA ALA A 80 18.15 15.23 1.32
C ALA A 80 17.78 16.63 0.83
N ALA A 81 16.77 16.74 -0.03
CA ALA A 81 16.22 18.02 -0.50
C ALA A 81 15.28 18.70 0.52
N GLY A 82 14.97 18.05 1.66
CA GLY A 82 14.03 18.59 2.65
C GLY A 82 12.57 18.62 2.18
N GLU A 83 12.23 17.86 1.12
CA GLU A 83 10.88 17.81 0.56
C GLU A 83 9.92 16.93 1.41
N ILE A 84 10.47 16.00 2.16
CA ILE A 84 9.72 15.09 3.02
C ILE A 84 10.38 14.92 4.39
N VAL A 85 9.59 14.58 5.40
CA VAL A 85 10.09 14.11 6.71
C VAL A 85 10.39 12.62 6.64
N PRO A 86 11.27 12.07 7.50
CA PRO A 86 11.57 10.65 7.51
C PRO A 86 10.37 9.81 7.95
N PHE A 87 10.15 8.67 7.26
CA PHE A 87 9.20 7.62 7.61
C PHE A 87 9.70 6.27 7.08
N ALA A 88 9.29 5.19 7.75
CA ALA A 88 9.59 3.83 7.34
C ALA A 88 8.67 3.39 6.20
N VAL A 89 9.17 2.54 5.29
CA VAL A 89 8.34 1.95 4.23
C VAL A 89 8.45 0.43 4.30
N ALA A 90 7.31 -0.25 4.40
CA ALA A 90 7.20 -1.68 4.23
C ALA A 90 6.57 -1.99 2.87
N MET A 91 7.23 -2.80 2.09
CA MET A 91 6.79 -3.27 0.77
C MET A 91 6.55 -4.78 0.86
N PRO A 92 5.37 -5.24 1.29
CA PRO A 92 5.08 -6.66 1.41
C PRO A 92 4.78 -7.31 0.06
N SER A 93 5.01 -8.63 -0.04
CA SER A 93 4.32 -9.45 -1.03
C SER A 93 2.82 -9.50 -0.74
N ASP A 94 2.02 -9.84 -1.72
CA ASP A 94 0.56 -9.98 -1.57
C ASP A 94 0.12 -11.37 -1.05
N GLY A 95 1.09 -12.17 -0.56
CA GLY A 95 0.89 -13.57 -0.16
C GLY A 95 1.17 -14.56 -1.29
N LEU A 96 1.50 -14.09 -2.50
CA LEU A 96 1.86 -14.89 -3.68
C LEU A 96 0.80 -15.94 -4.02
N TRP A 97 -0.46 -15.52 -4.06
CA TRP A 97 -1.56 -16.33 -4.53
C TRP A 97 -1.72 -16.11 -6.04
N SER A 98 -1.54 -17.19 -6.84
CA SER A 98 -1.66 -17.15 -8.28
C SER A 98 -0.92 -15.93 -8.90
N ASP A 99 -1.52 -15.29 -9.89
CA ASP A 99 -1.01 -14.07 -10.53
C ASP A 99 -1.17 -12.81 -9.66
N GLY A 100 -2.03 -12.86 -8.65
CA GLY A 100 -2.25 -11.78 -7.71
C GLY A 100 -3.47 -11.98 -6.82
N SER A 101 -3.32 -11.75 -5.53
CA SER A 101 -4.34 -12.02 -4.50
C SER A 101 -5.48 -11.01 -4.46
N GLY A 102 -5.37 -9.86 -5.11
CA GLY A 102 -6.28 -8.74 -4.93
C GLY A 102 -6.25 -8.14 -3.52
N TYR A 103 -5.32 -8.55 -2.67
CA TYR A 103 -5.27 -8.17 -1.25
C TYR A 103 -6.60 -8.39 -0.50
N VAL A 104 -7.32 -9.47 -0.84
CA VAL A 104 -8.58 -9.87 -0.22
C VAL A 104 -8.41 -11.15 0.60
N THR A 105 -9.42 -11.49 1.40
CA THR A 105 -9.44 -12.76 2.13
C THR A 105 -9.91 -13.88 1.22
N HIS A 106 -9.06 -14.89 1.04
CA HIS A 106 -9.33 -16.09 0.26
C HIS A 106 -9.68 -17.28 1.17
N LYS A 107 -10.30 -18.30 0.59
CA LYS A 107 -10.45 -19.61 1.24
C LYS A 107 -9.07 -20.22 1.49
N GLY A 108 -8.57 -20.16 2.68
CA GLY A 108 -7.30 -20.77 3.04
C GLY A 108 -6.18 -19.81 3.43
N PHE A 109 -6.24 -18.55 3.05
CA PHE A 109 -5.35 -17.51 3.57
C PHE A 109 -5.98 -16.12 3.49
N ASP A 110 -5.47 -15.19 4.29
CA ASP A 110 -6.01 -13.85 4.43
C ASP A 110 -4.93 -12.81 4.07
N ALA A 111 -4.93 -12.37 2.79
CA ALA A 111 -4.02 -11.35 2.32
C ALA A 111 -4.32 -9.96 2.93
N GLU A 112 -5.57 -9.70 3.35
CA GLU A 112 -5.93 -8.45 4.01
C GLU A 112 -5.32 -8.38 5.42
N SER A 113 -5.54 -9.40 6.27
CA SER A 113 -4.97 -9.45 7.63
C SER A 113 -3.44 -9.49 7.60
N TRP A 114 -2.83 -10.09 6.58
CA TRP A 114 -1.39 -10.01 6.36
C TRP A 114 -0.91 -8.55 6.30
N ILE A 115 -1.63 -7.69 5.55
CA ILE A 115 -1.27 -6.27 5.39
C ILE A 115 -1.58 -5.44 6.64
N VAL A 116 -2.73 -5.66 7.30
CA VAL A 116 -3.16 -4.76 8.38
C VAL A 116 -2.77 -5.23 9.79
N ASP A 117 -2.46 -6.51 9.96
CA ASP A 117 -2.13 -7.08 11.27
C ASP A 117 -0.70 -7.60 11.32
N ASP A 118 -0.32 -8.55 10.47
CA ASP A 118 0.96 -9.26 10.61
C ASP A 118 2.16 -8.36 10.25
N VAL A 119 2.09 -7.61 9.15
CA VAL A 119 3.18 -6.71 8.73
C VAL A 119 3.43 -5.62 9.79
N PRO A 120 2.43 -4.85 10.25
CA PRO A 120 2.64 -3.85 11.29
C PRO A 120 3.12 -4.45 12.62
N ALA A 121 2.60 -5.62 13.02
CA ALA A 121 2.99 -6.28 14.25
C ALA A 121 4.46 -6.70 14.22
N CYS A 122 4.92 -7.27 13.09
CA CYS A 122 6.32 -7.68 12.93
C CYS A 122 7.25 -6.46 12.87
N VAL A 123 6.87 -5.41 12.13
CA VAL A 123 7.67 -4.17 12.08
C VAL A 123 7.82 -3.56 13.47
N ARG A 124 6.76 -3.49 14.26
CA ARG A 124 6.80 -2.97 15.64
C ARG A 124 7.72 -3.78 16.55
N GLU A 125 7.74 -5.10 16.41
CA GLU A 125 8.60 -5.98 17.21
C GLU A 125 10.07 -5.79 16.85
N LEU A 126 10.38 -5.68 15.56
CA LEU A 126 11.76 -5.56 15.07
C LEU A 126 12.29 -4.12 15.16
N PHE A 127 11.42 -3.13 15.07
CA PHE A 127 11.76 -1.70 15.02
C PHE A 127 10.83 -0.89 15.93
N PRO A 128 11.04 -0.91 17.27
CA PRO A 128 10.17 -0.22 18.22
C PRO A 128 10.02 1.29 18.00
N GLN A 129 10.96 1.91 17.26
CA GLN A 129 10.90 3.31 16.85
C GLN A 129 9.90 3.58 15.72
N VAL A 130 9.31 2.55 15.11
CA VAL A 130 8.33 2.71 14.02
C VAL A 130 6.91 2.72 14.60
N GLU A 131 6.15 3.78 14.30
CA GLU A 131 4.74 3.89 14.68
C GLU A 131 3.86 3.00 13.77
N THR A 132 3.16 2.05 14.37
CA THR A 132 2.35 1.06 13.65
C THR A 132 0.88 1.02 14.07
N GLN A 133 0.44 1.88 14.98
CA GLN A 133 -0.97 1.95 15.40
C GLN A 133 -1.85 2.58 14.32
N LYS A 134 -1.28 3.59 13.62
CA LYS A 134 -1.86 4.17 12.42
C LYS A 134 -0.83 4.17 11.31
N VAL A 135 -1.13 3.44 10.25
CA VAL A 135 -0.25 3.30 9.09
C VAL A 135 -0.77 4.09 7.90
N PHE A 136 0.12 4.44 6.98
CA PHE A 136 -0.28 4.89 5.65
C PHE A 136 -0.37 3.69 4.72
N LEU A 137 -1.36 3.68 3.84
CA LEU A 137 -1.49 2.65 2.80
C LEU A 137 -1.38 3.31 1.43
N ALA A 138 -0.50 2.77 0.61
CA ALA A 138 -0.42 3.18 -0.78
C ALA A 138 -0.15 1.98 -1.69
N GLY A 139 -0.36 2.16 -3.01
CA GLY A 139 -0.06 1.11 -3.96
C GLY A 139 -0.39 1.49 -5.40
N LEU A 140 0.06 0.64 -6.32
CA LEU A 140 -0.21 0.77 -7.76
C LEU A 140 -1.11 -0.38 -8.26
N SER A 141 -1.93 -0.14 -9.29
CA SER A 141 -2.70 -1.18 -9.97
C SER A 141 -3.55 -2.00 -8.99
N MET A 142 -3.33 -3.33 -8.91
CA MET A 142 -3.92 -4.20 -7.88
C MET A 142 -3.60 -3.72 -6.45
N GLY A 143 -2.39 -3.25 -6.19
CA GLY A 143 -2.01 -2.66 -4.91
C GLY A 143 -2.73 -1.35 -4.62
N GLY A 144 -3.08 -0.58 -5.66
CA GLY A 144 -3.96 0.59 -5.55
C GLY A 144 -5.37 0.21 -5.10
N PHE A 145 -5.92 -0.87 -5.66
CA PHE A 145 -7.18 -1.46 -5.18
C PHE A 145 -7.08 -1.87 -3.71
N GLY A 146 -6.03 -2.61 -3.35
CA GLY A 146 -5.77 -3.01 -1.97
C GLY A 146 -5.71 -1.82 -1.02
N ALA A 147 -4.92 -0.79 -1.36
CA ALA A 147 -4.76 0.40 -0.53
C ALA A 147 -6.10 1.15 -0.33
N LEU A 148 -6.86 1.38 -1.40
CA LEU A 148 -8.16 2.06 -1.33
C LEU A 148 -9.19 1.27 -0.53
N ARG A 149 -9.28 -0.04 -0.77
CA ARG A 149 -10.27 -0.91 -0.13
C ARG A 149 -9.92 -1.15 1.35
N ILE A 150 -8.71 -1.61 1.64
CA ILE A 150 -8.25 -1.90 3.01
C ILE A 150 -8.25 -0.63 3.84
N GLY A 151 -7.72 0.47 3.28
CA GLY A 151 -7.67 1.75 3.98
C GLY A 151 -9.06 2.28 4.33
N ALA A 152 -10.05 2.07 3.47
CA ALA A 152 -11.43 2.43 3.75
C ALA A 152 -12.09 1.48 4.77
N LYS A 153 -11.84 0.16 4.69
CA LYS A 153 -12.38 -0.86 5.62
C LYS A 153 -11.83 -0.65 7.03
N HIS A 154 -10.55 -0.39 7.16
CA HIS A 154 -9.84 -0.19 8.42
C HIS A 154 -9.53 1.28 8.74
N ALA A 155 -10.43 2.19 8.39
CA ALA A 155 -10.24 3.65 8.44
C ALA A 155 -9.72 4.18 9.79
N SER A 156 -10.05 3.57 10.92
CA SER A 156 -9.56 3.96 12.24
C SER A 156 -8.07 3.66 12.48
N ARG A 157 -7.50 2.76 11.69
CA ARG A 157 -6.09 2.32 11.77
C ARG A 157 -5.22 2.92 10.67
N VAL A 158 -5.80 3.73 9.77
CA VAL A 158 -5.11 4.28 8.61
C VAL A 158 -5.05 5.80 8.72
N ALA A 159 -3.87 6.36 8.52
CA ALA A 159 -3.61 7.79 8.59
C ALA A 159 -3.80 8.50 7.24
N GLY A 160 -3.63 7.79 6.13
CA GLY A 160 -3.79 8.30 4.77
C GLY A 160 -3.77 7.18 3.74
N ILE A 161 -4.46 7.40 2.62
CA ILE A 161 -4.58 6.45 1.52
C ILE A 161 -4.11 7.11 0.23
N SER A 162 -3.19 6.45 -0.50
CA SER A 162 -2.73 6.91 -1.81
C SER A 162 -2.74 5.76 -2.82
N ALA A 163 -3.19 6.03 -4.06
CA ALA A 163 -3.19 5.01 -5.10
C ALA A 163 -2.75 5.58 -6.45
N HIS A 164 -2.06 4.76 -7.25
CA HIS A 164 -1.63 5.07 -8.61
C HIS A 164 -2.23 4.05 -9.57
N SER A 165 -2.82 4.50 -10.68
CA SER A 165 -3.33 3.59 -11.72
C SER A 165 -4.15 2.44 -11.14
N ALA A 166 -5.04 2.73 -10.19
CA ALA A 166 -5.69 1.70 -9.39
C ALA A 166 -6.67 0.84 -10.20
N VAL A 167 -6.63 -0.47 -10.00
CA VAL A 167 -7.82 -1.31 -10.24
C VAL A 167 -8.91 -0.79 -9.31
N THR A 168 -10.11 -0.53 -9.82
CA THR A 168 -11.20 0.06 -9.04
C THR A 168 -12.31 -0.92 -8.71
N ARG A 169 -12.36 -2.03 -9.42
CA ARG A 169 -13.29 -3.15 -9.20
C ARG A 169 -12.53 -4.46 -9.27
N LEU A 170 -12.78 -5.36 -8.34
CA LEU A 170 -12.12 -6.68 -8.32
C LEU A 170 -12.31 -7.43 -9.66
N ALA A 171 -13.46 -7.23 -10.31
CA ALA A 171 -13.75 -7.84 -11.61
C ALA A 171 -12.79 -7.37 -12.73
N ASP A 172 -12.19 -6.20 -12.61
CA ASP A 172 -11.27 -5.66 -13.62
C ASP A 172 -9.94 -6.43 -13.60
N LEU A 173 -9.59 -7.11 -12.49
CA LEU A 173 -8.43 -7.99 -12.42
C LEU A 173 -8.52 -9.20 -13.37
N ARG A 174 -9.72 -9.61 -13.80
CA ARG A 174 -9.91 -10.69 -14.77
C ARG A 174 -9.23 -10.45 -16.11
N GLY A 175 -8.91 -9.20 -16.44
CA GLY A 175 -8.12 -8.85 -17.62
C GLY A 175 -6.63 -9.14 -17.47
N PHE A 176 -6.17 -9.43 -16.26
CA PHE A 176 -4.75 -9.55 -15.92
C PHE A 176 -4.40 -10.90 -15.28
N VAL A 177 -5.32 -11.52 -14.54
CA VAL A 177 -5.08 -12.77 -13.82
C VAL A 177 -5.90 -13.91 -14.44
N GLN A 178 -5.30 -15.11 -14.48
CA GLN A 178 -5.96 -16.30 -15.04
C GLN A 178 -6.94 -16.94 -14.04
N ASP A 179 -6.54 -16.98 -12.76
CA ASP A 179 -7.39 -17.57 -11.72
C ASP A 179 -8.49 -16.59 -11.27
N SER A 180 -9.67 -17.15 -11.01
CA SER A 180 -10.81 -16.34 -10.58
C SER A 180 -10.73 -15.99 -9.10
N ILE A 181 -10.18 -14.83 -8.77
CA ILE A 181 -10.19 -14.29 -7.40
C ILE A 181 -11.62 -14.32 -6.81
N ALA A 182 -12.63 -14.02 -7.64
CA ALA A 182 -14.02 -13.93 -7.19
C ALA A 182 -14.62 -15.30 -6.77
N GLU A 183 -14.09 -16.41 -7.26
CA GLU A 183 -14.52 -17.76 -6.89
C GLU A 183 -13.86 -18.26 -5.62
N ASP A 184 -12.69 -17.72 -5.30
CA ASP A 184 -11.93 -18.09 -4.11
C ASP A 184 -12.11 -17.14 -2.92
N LEU A 185 -12.98 -16.13 -3.04
CA LEU A 185 -13.28 -15.21 -1.95
C LEU A 185 -13.88 -15.96 -0.76
N ALA A 186 -13.37 -15.69 0.44
CA ALA A 186 -13.94 -16.15 1.70
C ALA A 186 -15.08 -15.25 2.20
N GLU A 187 -15.11 -14.00 1.75
CA GLU A 187 -16.06 -12.97 2.16
C GLU A 187 -17.12 -12.72 1.09
N GLU A 188 -18.21 -12.05 1.46
CA GLU A 188 -19.22 -11.62 0.49
C GLU A 188 -18.64 -10.65 -0.55
N ARG A 189 -19.17 -10.68 -1.78
CA ARG A 189 -18.73 -9.79 -2.88
C ARG A 189 -18.85 -8.30 -2.57
N SER A 190 -19.72 -7.90 -1.62
CA SER A 190 -19.83 -6.53 -1.13
C SER A 190 -18.54 -6.04 -0.49
N ASP A 191 -17.85 -6.92 0.24
CA ASP A 191 -16.61 -6.62 0.96
C ASP A 191 -15.44 -6.32 0.02
N ALA A 192 -15.50 -6.82 -1.20
CA ALA A 192 -14.52 -6.52 -2.23
C ALA A 192 -14.74 -5.15 -2.93
N ARG A 193 -15.70 -4.33 -2.50
CA ARG A 193 -15.99 -3.05 -3.14
C ARG A 193 -15.43 -1.86 -2.38
N ILE A 194 -14.56 -1.08 -3.03
CA ILE A 194 -13.97 0.16 -2.48
C ILE A 194 -15.07 1.12 -2.00
N LEU A 195 -16.02 1.45 -2.87
CA LEU A 195 -17.07 2.44 -2.56
C LEU A 195 -17.99 1.98 -1.42
N TYR A 196 -18.20 0.68 -1.24
CA TYR A 196 -18.97 0.15 -0.12
C TYR A 196 -18.31 0.56 1.21
N TRP A 197 -17.03 0.25 1.39
CA TRP A 197 -16.31 0.57 2.63
C TRP A 197 -16.13 2.07 2.84
N MET A 198 -15.89 2.83 1.78
CA MET A 198 -15.82 4.29 1.86
C MET A 198 -17.13 4.93 2.34
N ARG A 199 -18.28 4.38 1.94
CA ARG A 199 -19.59 4.82 2.43
C ARG A 199 -19.84 4.40 3.89
N GLN A 200 -19.52 3.14 4.24
CA GLN A 200 -19.72 2.64 5.60
C GLN A 200 -18.88 3.43 6.64
N ASN A 201 -17.66 3.79 6.28
CA ASN A 201 -16.73 4.47 7.19
C ASN A 201 -16.60 5.98 6.90
N ARG A 202 -17.54 6.58 6.18
CA ARG A 202 -17.45 7.96 5.67
C ARG A 202 -16.96 8.99 6.68
N LEU A 203 -17.41 8.91 7.93
CA LEU A 203 -17.05 9.86 9.00
C LEU A 203 -15.68 9.62 9.62
N ARG A 204 -15.02 8.52 9.26
CA ARG A 204 -13.71 8.09 9.82
C ARG A 204 -12.63 7.96 8.76
N LEU A 205 -12.98 8.19 7.49
CA LEU A 205 -12.02 8.07 6.40
C LEU A 205 -10.85 9.03 6.62
N PRO A 206 -9.62 8.54 6.50
CA PRO A 206 -8.46 9.41 6.46
C PRO A 206 -8.43 10.21 5.14
N PRO A 207 -7.52 11.18 4.99
CA PRO A 207 -7.25 11.79 3.68
C PRO A 207 -6.98 10.73 2.61
N ILE A 208 -7.56 10.95 1.43
CA ILE A 208 -7.47 10.03 0.28
C ILE A 208 -6.96 10.80 -0.92
N ARG A 209 -5.98 10.25 -1.61
CA ARG A 209 -5.58 10.70 -2.94
C ARG A 209 -5.41 9.52 -3.90
N PHE A 210 -5.67 9.74 -5.19
CA PHE A 210 -5.29 8.79 -6.23
C PHE A 210 -5.09 9.49 -7.57
N ASP A 211 -4.32 8.88 -8.44
CA ASP A 211 -4.06 9.37 -9.78
C ASP A 211 -4.01 8.24 -10.80
N CYS A 212 -4.12 8.59 -12.08
CA CYS A 212 -4.01 7.65 -13.19
C CYS A 212 -3.38 8.32 -14.41
N GLY A 213 -2.64 7.55 -15.17
CA GLY A 213 -2.10 7.99 -16.45
C GLY A 213 -3.19 8.22 -17.49
N THR A 214 -3.03 9.25 -18.34
CA THR A 214 -4.00 9.55 -19.41
C THR A 214 -4.00 8.51 -20.54
N GLU A 215 -2.96 7.68 -20.61
CA GLU A 215 -2.80 6.59 -21.59
C GLU A 215 -2.97 5.21 -20.92
N ASP A 216 -3.36 5.19 -19.64
CA ASP A 216 -3.56 3.97 -18.86
C ASP A 216 -4.90 3.30 -19.19
N SER A 217 -4.88 1.99 -19.41
CA SER A 217 -6.09 1.20 -19.66
C SER A 217 -7.11 1.24 -18.53
N LEU A 218 -6.67 1.54 -17.27
CA LEU A 218 -7.51 1.67 -16.09
C LEU A 218 -8.07 3.08 -15.88
N LEU A 219 -7.77 4.04 -16.76
CA LEU A 219 -8.22 5.44 -16.64
C LEU A 219 -9.75 5.55 -16.51
N ALA A 220 -10.49 4.82 -17.32
CA ALA A 220 -11.95 4.86 -17.30
C ALA A 220 -12.52 4.44 -15.93
N GLY A 221 -11.96 3.38 -15.31
CA GLY A 221 -12.34 2.93 -13.98
C GLY A 221 -12.01 3.95 -12.89
N ASN A 222 -10.85 4.60 -12.98
CA ASN A 222 -10.43 5.65 -12.03
C ASN A 222 -11.34 6.89 -12.13
N ARG A 223 -11.72 7.32 -13.33
CA ARG A 223 -12.72 8.39 -13.55
C ARG A 223 -14.08 8.03 -12.97
N GLU A 224 -14.54 6.78 -13.15
CA GLU A 224 -15.80 6.30 -12.59
C GLU A 224 -15.78 6.30 -11.05
N LEU A 225 -14.67 5.86 -10.44
CA LEU A 225 -14.49 5.93 -8.98
C LEU A 225 -14.53 7.38 -8.51
N HIS A 226 -13.76 8.28 -9.13
CA HIS A 226 -13.76 9.72 -8.83
C HIS A 226 -15.18 10.30 -8.86
N ALA A 227 -15.91 10.11 -9.96
CA ALA A 227 -17.28 10.57 -10.09
C ALA A 227 -18.23 9.99 -9.02
N SER A 228 -18.02 8.73 -8.63
CA SER A 228 -18.81 8.06 -7.59
C SER A 228 -18.53 8.61 -6.20
N LEU A 229 -17.27 8.96 -5.90
CA LEU A 229 -16.87 9.61 -4.65
C LEU A 229 -17.42 11.03 -4.55
N LEU A 230 -17.41 11.79 -5.65
CA LEU A 230 -18.06 13.12 -5.70
C LEU A 230 -19.55 13.01 -5.40
N ARG A 231 -20.27 12.09 -6.07
CA ARG A 231 -21.72 11.86 -5.80
C ARG A 231 -21.99 11.44 -4.36
N ALA A 232 -21.06 10.66 -3.76
CA ALA A 232 -21.16 10.25 -2.36
C ALA A 232 -20.70 11.34 -1.37
N ARG A 233 -20.20 12.49 -1.85
CA ARG A 233 -19.61 13.57 -1.05
C ARG A 233 -18.51 13.07 -0.13
N ILE A 234 -17.64 12.21 -0.63
CA ILE A 234 -16.44 11.70 0.05
C ILE A 234 -15.27 12.56 -0.37
N PRO A 235 -14.64 13.32 0.55
CA PRO A 235 -13.48 14.16 0.23
C PRO A 235 -12.31 13.29 -0.25
N HIS A 236 -11.72 13.70 -1.36
CA HIS A 236 -10.52 13.05 -1.93
C HIS A 236 -9.84 13.98 -2.94
N GLU A 237 -8.58 13.71 -3.21
CA GLU A 237 -7.82 14.31 -4.30
C GLU A 237 -7.74 13.31 -5.46
N TYR A 238 -8.02 13.78 -6.67
CA TYR A 238 -7.86 13.01 -7.90
C TYR A 238 -7.11 13.82 -8.94
N ALA A 239 -6.14 13.18 -9.60
CA ALA A 239 -5.38 13.80 -10.68
C ALA A 239 -5.18 12.83 -11.84
N GLU A 240 -5.02 13.39 -13.05
CA GLU A 240 -4.63 12.66 -14.24
C GLU A 240 -3.34 13.28 -14.78
N HIS A 241 -2.39 12.45 -15.19
CA HIS A 241 -1.11 12.90 -15.70
C HIS A 241 -0.76 12.16 -17.01
N PRO A 242 0.04 12.74 -17.90
CA PRO A 242 0.56 12.02 -19.05
C PRO A 242 1.30 10.75 -18.64
N GLY A 243 1.10 9.66 -19.36
CA GLY A 243 1.75 8.37 -19.16
C GLY A 243 0.78 7.20 -19.11
N GLY A 244 1.34 5.99 -19.15
CA GLY A 244 0.62 4.72 -19.22
C GLY A 244 0.66 3.92 -17.92
N HIS A 245 0.39 2.61 -18.06
CA HIS A 245 0.41 1.64 -16.95
C HIS A 245 1.81 1.03 -16.80
N ASP A 246 2.81 1.81 -16.42
CA ASP A 246 4.21 1.41 -16.41
C ASP A 246 5.04 2.01 -15.28
N TRP A 247 6.26 1.46 -15.09
CA TRP A 247 7.17 1.91 -14.04
C TRP A 247 7.67 3.33 -14.22
N ALA A 248 7.75 3.87 -15.44
CA ALA A 248 8.15 5.25 -15.68
C ALA A 248 7.14 6.22 -15.05
N TYR A 249 5.84 5.95 -15.24
CA TYR A 249 4.76 6.68 -14.60
C TYR A 249 4.83 6.56 -13.07
N TRP A 250 4.94 5.35 -12.54
CA TRP A 250 4.91 5.12 -11.08
C TRP A 250 6.13 5.68 -10.37
N GLN A 251 7.34 5.59 -10.94
CA GLN A 251 8.54 6.22 -10.39
C GLN A 251 8.40 7.75 -10.27
N GLN A 252 7.81 8.38 -11.28
CA GLN A 252 7.56 9.81 -11.27
C GLN A 252 6.53 10.20 -10.21
N HIS A 253 5.40 9.49 -10.16
CA HIS A 253 4.25 9.90 -9.37
C HIS A 253 4.26 9.39 -7.92
N VAL A 254 5.06 8.38 -7.57
CA VAL A 254 5.26 7.98 -6.16
C VAL A 254 5.78 9.14 -5.30
N ARG A 255 6.51 10.09 -5.89
CA ARG A 255 6.94 11.32 -5.21
C ARG A 255 5.77 12.10 -4.61
N THR A 256 4.62 12.09 -5.27
CA THR A 256 3.39 12.72 -4.75
C THR A 256 2.85 11.98 -3.53
N THR A 257 2.89 10.64 -3.56
CA THR A 257 2.56 9.82 -2.38
C THR A 257 3.50 10.11 -1.21
N LEU A 258 4.81 10.20 -1.44
CA LEU A 258 5.76 10.48 -0.37
C LEU A 258 5.54 11.87 0.25
N ARG A 259 5.24 12.90 -0.56
CA ARG A 259 4.85 14.24 -0.05
C ARG A 259 3.55 14.19 0.73
N PHE A 260 2.53 13.50 0.23
CA PHE A 260 1.24 13.32 0.91
C PHE A 260 1.41 12.69 2.29
N VAL A 261 2.17 11.59 2.39
CA VAL A 261 2.52 10.95 3.66
C VAL A 261 3.23 11.93 4.59
N SER A 262 4.24 12.64 4.08
CA SER A 262 5.04 13.61 4.83
C SER A 262 4.20 14.76 5.38
N GLN A 263 3.29 15.31 4.60
CA GLN A 263 2.40 16.40 5.02
C GLN A 263 1.51 16.00 6.18
N ILE A 264 0.90 14.80 6.11
CA ILE A 264 0.04 14.29 7.19
C ILE A 264 0.88 13.96 8.43
N ALA A 265 2.01 13.28 8.25
CA ALA A 265 2.90 12.86 9.35
C ALA A 265 3.51 14.04 10.12
N SER A 266 3.79 15.16 9.45
CA SER A 266 4.30 16.38 10.07
C SER A 266 3.23 17.22 10.78
N GLY A 267 1.95 16.85 10.66
CA GLY A 267 0.83 17.65 11.17
C GLY A 267 0.58 18.93 10.36
N ALA A 268 1.27 19.10 9.23
CA ALA A 268 1.01 20.13 8.25
C ALA A 268 -0.27 19.76 7.46
N ALA A 269 -1.41 19.76 8.15
CA ALA A 269 -2.71 19.58 7.49
C ALA A 269 -2.81 20.60 6.35
N ALA A 270 -3.32 20.16 5.21
CA ALA A 270 -3.65 21.06 4.11
C ALA A 270 -4.51 22.21 4.65
N ARG A 271 -3.91 23.41 4.68
CA ARG A 271 -4.63 24.66 4.93
C ARG A 271 -5.41 25.03 3.69
#